data_f4f9bff4eb0b6618863bbf36a2f1e041
#
_entry.id   f4f9bff4eb0b6618863bbf36a2f1e041
#
_cell.length_a   1.000
_cell.length_b   1.000
_cell.length_c   1.000
_cell.angle_alpha   90.00
_cell.angle_beta   90.00
_cell.angle_gamma   90.00
#
_symmetry.space_group_name_H-M   'P 1'
#
loop_
_entity.id
_entity.type
_entity.pdbx_description
1 polymer ?
#
loop_
_entity_poly.entity_id
_entity_poly.type
_entity_poly.pdbx_seq_one_letter_code
_entity_poly.pdbx_strand_id
1 'polypeptide(L)'
;MTKANARAPRTLMLAWAAVAAACAKGAPPAEAPSQAIADGQQVFRFETFGNEQFWTDTLHLNEVIEQAVDPTTALKVGLKVDADVLPPGLLQQVDLTSPATTVALLKLNAVVGVKAEVDTNNHITRLGITCALCHSTVDNSVMPGIGHRKDGWPNRDLNVGEIIALSPALPADKKAVYNSWGPGMYDPRFNLDGKSTPLVIPPAYGLADVKNETYTAEGPISYWNAYVAVTQMHGHGNFTDSRLGIDIRQAPDMVGPKLPALRAYQHSLPTPPPPDGSFDAAAAARGRAVFDRDCASCHVGTTGTDNNAGTLHQPAETGMNGEYAARTANKAYRTTPLRALWQHPPYFHDGSAKTLAAVVGHYDRARQLKLTEQQQRDLVEYLKSQ
;
A
#
# COMPACT_ATOMS: atom_id res chain seq x y z
N MET A 1 -6.47 -64.31 75.77
CA MET A 1 -7.73 -64.37 74.97
C MET A 1 -8.38 -63.00 75.05
N THR A 2 -8.87 -62.51 73.97
CA THR A 2 -9.72 -61.34 73.75
C THR A 2 -9.03 -59.93 73.64
N LYS A 3 -9.01 -59.47 72.46
CA LYS A 3 -8.61 -58.15 72.00
C LYS A 3 -9.57 -57.06 72.38
N ALA A 4 -9.12 -55.91 72.82
CA ALA A 4 -9.90 -54.68 72.86
C ALA A 4 -9.27 -53.60 72.06
N ASN A 5 -9.99 -53.08 71.03
CA ASN A 5 -9.60 -51.96 70.15
C ASN A 5 -9.78 -50.65 70.89
N ALA A 6 -8.77 -49.83 70.89
CA ALA A 6 -8.86 -48.42 71.29
C ALA A 6 -8.82 -47.52 70.01
N ARG A 7 -9.89 -46.75 69.81
CA ARG A 7 -10.00 -45.68 68.79
C ARG A 7 -9.43 -44.38 69.34
N ALA A 8 -8.52 -43.79 68.65
CA ALA A 8 -8.03 -42.43 68.89
C ALA A 8 -8.90 -41.37 68.18
N PRO A 9 -9.08 -40.18 68.76
CA PRO A 9 -9.89 -39.11 68.14
C PRO A 9 -9.07 -38.35 67.07
N ARG A 10 -9.69 -38.11 65.92
CA ARG A 10 -9.21 -37.26 64.86
C ARG A 10 -9.45 -35.81 65.19
N THR A 11 -8.40 -35.02 65.40
CA THR A 11 -8.43 -33.56 65.49
C THR A 11 -8.50 -32.95 64.09
N LEU A 12 -9.57 -32.22 63.80
CA LEU A 12 -9.80 -31.50 62.56
C LEU A 12 -9.04 -30.16 62.65
N MET A 13 -7.94 -29.99 61.89
CA MET A 13 -7.31 -28.70 61.70
C MET A 13 -7.98 -28.01 60.51
N LEU A 14 -8.72 -26.92 60.75
CA LEU A 14 -9.17 -26.00 59.73
C LEU A 14 -7.99 -25.13 59.31
N ALA A 15 -7.49 -25.33 58.08
CA ALA A 15 -6.55 -24.42 57.43
C ALA A 15 -7.37 -23.30 56.77
N TRP A 16 -7.19 -22.08 57.24
CA TRP A 16 -7.67 -20.88 56.54
C TRP A 16 -6.73 -20.56 55.37
N ALA A 17 -7.16 -20.79 54.16
CA ALA A 17 -6.49 -20.30 52.96
C ALA A 17 -6.95 -18.84 52.67
N ALA A 18 -6.05 -17.91 52.95
CA ALA A 18 -6.25 -16.52 52.51
C ALA A 18 -6.08 -16.45 51.00
N VAL A 19 -7.14 -16.25 50.25
CA VAL A 19 -7.11 -15.97 48.81
C VAL A 19 -6.75 -14.49 48.65
N ALA A 20 -5.52 -14.21 48.32
CA ALA A 20 -5.09 -12.90 47.83
C ALA A 20 -5.63 -12.71 46.40
N ALA A 21 -6.71 -11.96 46.23
CA ALA A 21 -7.19 -11.52 44.94
C ALA A 21 -6.21 -10.47 44.39
N ALA A 22 -5.24 -10.91 43.60
CA ALA A 22 -4.45 -10.02 42.76
C ALA A 22 -5.37 -9.50 41.65
N CYS A 23 -5.69 -8.20 41.67
CA CYS A 23 -6.28 -7.50 40.54
C CYS A 23 -5.27 -7.52 39.37
N ALA A 24 -5.29 -8.57 38.59
CA ALA A 24 -4.69 -8.56 37.27
C ALA A 24 -5.51 -7.56 36.44
N LYS A 25 -4.92 -6.41 36.10
CA LYS A 25 -5.45 -5.58 35.04
C LYS A 25 -5.46 -6.44 33.79
N GLY A 26 -6.64 -6.96 33.42
CA GLY A 26 -6.82 -7.73 32.20
C GLY A 26 -6.36 -6.89 31.00
N ALA A 27 -5.61 -7.50 30.12
CA ALA A 27 -5.36 -6.90 28.80
C ALA A 27 -6.72 -6.57 28.18
N PRO A 28 -6.86 -5.44 27.47
CA PRO A 28 -8.11 -5.13 26.79
C PRO A 28 -8.52 -6.34 25.92
N PRO A 29 -9.81 -6.66 25.81
CA PRO A 29 -10.27 -7.76 24.98
C PRO A 29 -9.75 -7.55 23.55
N ALA A 30 -9.23 -8.61 22.94
CA ALA A 30 -8.85 -8.58 21.53
C ALA A 30 -10.07 -8.15 20.71
N GLU A 31 -9.95 -7.10 19.91
CA GLU A 31 -11.02 -6.66 19.00
C GLU A 31 -11.48 -7.81 18.13
N ALA A 32 -12.80 -7.92 17.93
CA ALA A 32 -13.33 -8.91 17.00
C ALA A 32 -12.73 -8.64 15.60
N PRO A 33 -12.30 -9.66 14.83
CA PRO A 33 -11.65 -9.48 13.54
C PRO A 33 -12.40 -8.56 12.57
N SER A 34 -13.75 -8.57 12.61
CA SER A 34 -14.60 -7.70 11.80
C SER A 34 -14.51 -6.23 12.19
N GLN A 35 -14.35 -5.90 13.47
CA GLN A 35 -14.21 -4.52 13.94
C GLN A 35 -12.83 -3.97 13.55
N ALA A 36 -11.77 -4.73 13.78
CA ALA A 36 -10.41 -4.30 13.38
C ALA A 36 -10.29 -4.05 11.87
N ILE A 37 -10.99 -4.83 11.03
CA ILE A 37 -11.06 -4.61 9.59
C ILE A 37 -11.80 -3.31 9.27
N ALA A 38 -12.95 -3.06 9.91
CA ALA A 38 -13.71 -1.83 9.71
C ALA A 38 -12.92 -0.58 10.14
N ASP A 39 -12.28 -0.63 11.30
CA ASP A 39 -11.43 0.44 11.80
C ASP A 39 -10.23 0.67 10.87
N GLY A 40 -9.62 -0.42 10.39
CA GLY A 40 -8.53 -0.36 9.42
C GLY A 40 -8.94 0.25 8.07
N GLN A 41 -10.18 0.02 7.62
CA GLN A 41 -10.72 0.68 6.43
C GLN A 41 -10.85 2.19 6.64
N GLN A 42 -11.33 2.62 7.81
CA GLN A 42 -11.38 4.05 8.14
C GLN A 42 -10.00 4.67 8.16
N VAL A 43 -9.01 3.99 8.77
CA VAL A 43 -7.61 4.44 8.75
C VAL A 43 -7.09 4.52 7.32
N PHE A 44 -7.26 3.49 6.51
CA PHE A 44 -6.77 3.44 5.14
C PHE A 44 -7.36 4.55 4.27
N ARG A 45 -8.67 4.79 4.40
CA ARG A 45 -9.42 5.72 3.54
C ARG A 45 -9.32 7.17 3.96
N PHE A 46 -9.25 7.44 5.28
CA PHE A 46 -9.53 8.78 5.80
C PHE A 46 -8.51 9.29 6.82
N GLU A 47 -7.56 8.47 7.27
CA GLU A 47 -6.59 8.89 8.27
C GLU A 47 -5.40 9.60 7.64
N THR A 48 -5.12 10.81 8.09
CA THR A 48 -4.01 11.64 7.64
C THR A 48 -2.81 11.61 8.58
N PHE A 49 -3.01 11.07 9.78
CA PHE A 49 -1.99 11.04 10.83
C PHE A 49 -1.48 12.43 11.21
N GLY A 50 -2.30 13.48 11.01
CA GLY A 50 -1.90 14.86 11.31
C GLY A 50 -0.98 15.50 10.27
N ASN A 51 -0.97 14.97 9.04
CA ASN A 51 -0.10 15.48 7.98
C ASN A 51 -0.59 16.80 7.34
N GLU A 52 -1.75 17.29 7.75
CA GLU A 52 -2.34 18.53 7.21
C GLU A 52 -1.41 19.73 7.37
N GLN A 53 -0.63 19.78 8.45
CA GLN A 53 0.34 20.86 8.65
C GLN A 53 1.35 20.93 7.50
N PHE A 54 1.83 19.79 7.03
CA PHE A 54 2.78 19.77 5.92
C PHE A 54 2.13 20.17 4.59
N TRP A 55 0.97 19.59 4.26
CA TRP A 55 0.31 19.82 2.98
C TRP A 55 -0.33 21.19 2.87
N THR A 56 -0.79 21.76 4.00
CA THR A 56 -1.39 23.09 4.07
C THR A 56 -0.35 24.17 4.33
N ASP A 57 0.34 24.10 5.49
CA ASP A 57 1.14 25.23 5.98
C ASP A 57 2.55 25.27 5.36
N THR A 58 3.10 24.12 4.93
CA THR A 58 4.43 24.06 4.32
C THR A 58 4.37 24.09 2.79
N LEU A 59 3.48 23.29 2.19
CA LEU A 59 3.38 23.19 0.73
C LEU A 59 2.36 24.14 0.10
N HIS A 60 1.45 24.74 0.88
CA HIS A 60 0.39 25.64 0.42
C HIS A 60 -0.49 25.07 -0.69
N LEU A 61 -0.73 23.74 -0.68
CA LEU A 61 -1.51 23.09 -1.75
C LEU A 61 -3.01 23.38 -1.64
N ASN A 62 -3.52 23.72 -0.46
CA ASN A 62 -4.89 24.20 -0.29
C ASN A 62 -5.18 25.46 -1.15
N GLU A 63 -4.27 26.43 -1.14
CA GLU A 63 -4.40 27.66 -1.95
C GLU A 63 -4.34 27.36 -3.43
N VAL A 64 -3.43 26.45 -3.85
CA VAL A 64 -3.31 26.03 -5.25
C VAL A 64 -4.60 25.36 -5.75
N ILE A 65 -5.21 24.50 -4.91
CA ILE A 65 -6.47 23.83 -5.27
C ILE A 65 -7.59 24.85 -5.43
N GLU A 66 -7.75 25.76 -4.49
CA GLU A 66 -8.82 26.78 -4.57
C GLU A 66 -8.71 27.68 -5.77
N GLN A 67 -7.48 27.99 -6.21
CA GLN A 67 -7.23 28.96 -7.27
C GLN A 67 -7.16 28.35 -8.67
N ALA A 68 -6.65 27.10 -8.80
CA ALA A 68 -6.20 26.60 -10.09
C ALA A 68 -6.52 25.13 -10.40
N VAL A 69 -7.04 24.34 -9.44
CA VAL A 69 -7.28 22.91 -9.69
C VAL A 69 -8.78 22.64 -9.82
N ASP A 70 -9.27 22.67 -11.05
CA ASP A 70 -10.59 22.16 -11.38
C ASP A 70 -10.62 20.62 -11.43
N PRO A 71 -11.82 19.97 -11.43
CA PRO A 71 -11.93 18.51 -11.50
C PRO A 71 -11.26 17.90 -12.73
N THR A 72 -11.27 18.55 -13.89
CA THR A 72 -10.63 18.05 -15.10
C THR A 72 -9.12 17.98 -14.93
N THR A 73 -8.53 19.03 -14.36
CA THR A 73 -7.10 19.08 -14.00
C THR A 73 -6.75 18.05 -12.96
N ALA A 74 -7.59 17.89 -11.91
CA ALA A 74 -7.39 16.87 -10.86
C ALA A 74 -7.41 15.44 -11.44
N LEU A 75 -8.37 15.12 -12.30
CA LEU A 75 -8.45 13.81 -12.97
C LEU A 75 -7.27 13.58 -13.92
N LYS A 76 -6.77 14.62 -14.60
CA LYS A 76 -5.61 14.52 -15.51
C LYS A 76 -4.33 14.14 -14.78
N VAL A 77 -4.13 14.61 -13.56
CA VAL A 77 -2.99 14.17 -12.72
C VAL A 77 -3.26 12.87 -11.96
N GLY A 78 -4.36 12.19 -12.28
CA GLY A 78 -4.68 10.85 -11.80
C GLY A 78 -5.43 10.79 -10.49
N LEU A 79 -5.91 11.90 -9.93
CA LEU A 79 -6.84 11.85 -8.80
C LEU A 79 -8.12 11.12 -9.20
N LYS A 80 -8.79 10.49 -8.26
CA LYS A 80 -10.00 9.70 -8.46
C LYS A 80 -11.14 10.24 -7.63
N VAL A 81 -12.36 10.06 -8.15
CA VAL A 81 -13.60 10.46 -7.45
C VAL A 81 -14.44 9.21 -7.17
N ASP A 82 -14.77 9.02 -5.90
CA ASP A 82 -15.65 7.97 -5.42
C ASP A 82 -17.11 8.34 -5.71
N ALA A 83 -17.74 7.62 -6.64
CA ALA A 83 -19.11 7.85 -7.02
C ALA A 83 -20.13 7.50 -5.94
N ASP A 84 -19.77 6.61 -4.99
CA ASP A 84 -20.67 6.11 -3.94
C ASP A 84 -21.06 7.20 -2.93
N VAL A 85 -20.25 8.26 -2.81
CA VAL A 85 -20.50 9.37 -1.88
C VAL A 85 -21.09 10.61 -2.56
N LEU A 86 -21.28 10.57 -3.88
CA LEU A 86 -21.84 11.70 -4.63
C LEU A 86 -23.37 11.72 -4.51
N PRO A 87 -23.99 12.87 -4.24
CA PRO A 87 -25.43 13.04 -4.37
C PRO A 87 -25.89 12.69 -5.80
N PRO A 88 -27.05 12.03 -5.96
CA PRO A 88 -27.59 11.71 -7.27
C PRO A 88 -27.72 12.95 -8.17
N GLY A 89 -27.21 12.85 -9.40
CA GLY A 89 -27.30 13.94 -10.38
C GLY A 89 -26.31 15.09 -10.18
N LEU A 90 -25.42 15.04 -9.19
CA LEU A 90 -24.46 16.12 -8.92
C LEU A 90 -23.59 16.44 -10.14
N LEU A 91 -23.03 15.43 -10.79
CA LEU A 91 -22.10 15.61 -11.91
C LEU A 91 -22.73 16.30 -13.15
N GLN A 92 -24.03 16.19 -13.29
CA GLN A 92 -24.79 16.91 -14.38
C GLN A 92 -25.08 18.37 -14.03
N GLN A 93 -24.90 18.76 -12.76
CA GLN A 93 -25.29 20.10 -12.26
C GLN A 93 -24.07 20.98 -11.96
N VAL A 94 -22.85 20.41 -11.91
CA VAL A 94 -21.64 21.15 -11.56
C VAL A 94 -20.79 21.44 -12.80
N ASP A 95 -20.05 22.53 -12.75
CA ASP A 95 -19.05 22.86 -13.76
C ASP A 95 -17.72 22.16 -13.41
N LEU A 96 -17.35 21.17 -14.20
CA LEU A 96 -16.11 20.42 -14.02
C LEU A 96 -14.84 21.20 -14.39
N THR A 97 -14.98 22.43 -14.91
CA THR A 97 -13.86 23.34 -15.20
C THR A 97 -13.68 24.42 -14.12
N SER A 98 -14.44 24.34 -13.03
CA SER A 98 -14.38 25.28 -11.92
C SER A 98 -13.62 24.70 -10.72
N PRO A 99 -12.60 25.38 -10.18
CA PRO A 99 -11.94 24.98 -8.92
C PRO A 99 -12.91 24.88 -7.73
N ALA A 100 -13.98 25.69 -7.71
CA ALA A 100 -15.01 25.60 -6.68
C ALA A 100 -15.70 24.22 -6.65
N THR A 101 -15.81 23.54 -7.80
CA THR A 101 -16.32 22.17 -7.85
C THR A 101 -15.36 21.18 -7.19
N THR A 102 -14.05 21.36 -7.35
CA THR A 102 -13.05 20.54 -6.63
C THR A 102 -13.20 20.71 -5.10
N VAL A 103 -13.35 21.94 -4.62
CA VAL A 103 -13.60 22.23 -3.20
C VAL A 103 -14.87 21.54 -2.71
N ALA A 104 -15.96 21.59 -3.51
CA ALA A 104 -17.21 20.91 -3.17
C ALA A 104 -17.05 19.37 -3.10
N LEU A 105 -16.30 18.77 -4.02
CA LEU A 105 -16.00 17.34 -3.99
C LEU A 105 -15.14 16.95 -2.79
N LEU A 106 -14.18 17.78 -2.40
CA LEU A 106 -13.38 17.59 -1.20
C LEU A 106 -14.24 17.65 0.07
N LYS A 107 -15.18 18.61 0.14
CA LYS A 107 -16.13 18.74 1.25
C LYS A 107 -17.02 17.52 1.44
N LEU A 108 -17.34 16.82 0.34
CA LEU A 108 -18.07 15.54 0.35
C LEU A 108 -17.17 14.33 0.68
N ASN A 109 -15.88 14.49 0.84
CA ASN A 109 -14.88 13.41 0.91
C ASN A 109 -14.92 12.49 -0.33
N ALA A 110 -15.28 13.02 -1.49
CA ALA A 110 -15.40 12.28 -2.73
C ALA A 110 -14.06 12.09 -3.45
N VAL A 111 -13.07 12.94 -3.21
CA VAL A 111 -11.74 12.79 -3.80
C VAL A 111 -10.95 11.72 -3.04
N VAL A 112 -10.67 10.62 -3.73
CA VAL A 112 -10.05 9.44 -3.13
C VAL A 112 -8.65 9.78 -2.60
N GLY A 113 -8.45 9.55 -1.29
CA GLY A 113 -7.15 9.72 -0.64
C GLY A 113 -6.74 11.16 -0.33
N VAL A 114 -7.62 12.13 -0.55
CA VAL A 114 -7.42 13.53 -0.15
C VAL A 114 -8.48 13.91 0.87
N LYS A 115 -8.04 14.46 2.01
CA LYS A 115 -8.90 14.97 3.09
C LYS A 115 -8.78 16.48 3.17
N ALA A 116 -9.92 17.15 3.26
CA ALA A 116 -9.95 18.59 3.46
C ALA A 116 -10.96 18.98 4.55
N GLU A 117 -10.61 19.95 5.37
CA GLU A 117 -11.54 20.72 6.17
C GLU A 117 -11.87 21.99 5.39
N VAL A 118 -13.14 22.19 5.13
CA VAL A 118 -13.63 23.33 4.36
C VAL A 118 -14.58 24.16 5.22
N ASP A 119 -14.32 25.43 5.35
CA ASP A 119 -15.12 26.35 6.13
C ASP A 119 -16.48 26.73 5.49
N THR A 120 -17.23 27.57 6.15
CA THR A 120 -18.55 28.04 5.67
C THR A 120 -18.47 28.93 4.42
N ASN A 121 -17.29 29.51 4.16
CA ASN A 121 -17.03 30.36 2.98
C ASN A 121 -16.42 29.53 1.81
N ASN A 122 -16.34 28.20 1.96
CA ASN A 122 -15.73 27.26 1.02
C ASN A 122 -14.20 27.43 0.87
N HIS A 123 -13.50 27.91 1.90
CA HIS A 123 -12.04 27.90 1.95
C HIS A 123 -11.53 26.58 2.57
N ILE A 124 -10.48 26.03 1.99
CA ILE A 124 -9.79 24.82 2.53
C ILE A 124 -8.87 25.27 3.66
N THR A 125 -9.30 25.05 4.89
CA THR A 125 -8.53 25.41 6.10
C THR A 125 -7.47 24.39 6.45
N ARG A 126 -7.69 23.11 6.10
CA ARG A 126 -6.76 22.00 6.28
C ARG A 126 -6.84 21.05 5.11
N LEU A 127 -5.70 20.57 4.65
CA LEU A 127 -5.57 19.62 3.56
C LEU A 127 -4.57 18.54 3.94
N GLY A 128 -4.95 17.28 3.81
CA GLY A 128 -4.09 16.14 4.09
C GLY A 128 -4.30 14.99 3.10
N ILE A 129 -3.41 14.02 3.13
CA ILE A 129 -3.48 12.83 2.27
C ILE A 129 -3.56 11.55 3.10
N THR A 130 -4.11 10.49 2.50
CA THR A 130 -4.28 9.18 3.13
C THR A 130 -3.65 8.07 2.30
N CYS A 131 -3.57 6.85 2.85
CA CYS A 131 -3.04 5.67 2.14
C CYS A 131 -3.77 5.41 0.81
N ALA A 132 -5.06 5.75 0.76
CA ALA A 132 -5.91 5.55 -0.40
C ALA A 132 -5.51 6.37 -1.63
N LEU A 133 -4.77 7.46 -1.47
CA LEU A 133 -4.31 8.28 -2.59
C LEU A 133 -3.53 7.45 -3.62
N CYS A 134 -2.57 6.65 -3.14
CA CYS A 134 -1.73 5.81 -3.99
C CYS A 134 -2.28 4.39 -4.18
N HIS A 135 -3.01 3.87 -3.19
CA HIS A 135 -3.43 2.47 -3.14
C HIS A 135 -4.95 2.28 -3.25
N SER A 136 -5.65 3.21 -3.89
CA SER A 136 -7.03 3.03 -4.35
C SER A 136 -7.22 3.65 -5.72
N THR A 137 -8.06 3.02 -6.53
CA THR A 137 -8.56 3.56 -7.80
C THR A 137 -10.08 3.46 -7.84
N VAL A 138 -10.68 3.68 -8.99
CA VAL A 138 -12.12 3.48 -9.25
C VAL A 138 -12.31 2.63 -10.49
N ASP A 139 -13.51 2.08 -10.67
CA ASP A 139 -13.84 1.22 -11.81
C ASP A 139 -14.18 1.98 -13.09
N ASN A 140 -14.17 3.32 -13.06
CA ASN A 140 -14.53 4.19 -14.17
C ASN A 140 -15.96 3.99 -14.69
N SER A 141 -16.88 3.44 -13.90
CA SER A 141 -18.26 3.11 -14.31
C SER A 141 -19.11 4.34 -14.62
N VAL A 142 -18.72 5.53 -14.14
CA VAL A 142 -19.42 6.78 -14.42
C VAL A 142 -18.73 7.54 -15.57
N MET A 143 -17.42 7.76 -15.45
CA MET A 143 -16.57 8.32 -16.49
C MET A 143 -15.09 8.06 -16.10
N PRO A 144 -14.12 8.28 -17.00
CA PRO A 144 -12.70 8.09 -16.66
C PRO A 144 -12.31 8.84 -15.39
N GLY A 145 -11.81 8.11 -14.39
CA GLY A 145 -11.42 8.63 -13.08
C GLY A 145 -12.56 8.78 -12.06
N ILE A 146 -13.81 8.50 -12.43
CA ILE A 146 -14.98 8.56 -11.54
C ILE A 146 -15.74 7.23 -11.59
N GLY A 147 -15.99 6.61 -10.44
CA GLY A 147 -16.68 5.33 -10.34
C GLY A 147 -16.66 4.76 -8.94
N HIS A 148 -16.98 3.47 -8.82
CA HIS A 148 -16.96 2.74 -7.55
C HIS A 148 -15.53 2.45 -7.14
N ARG A 149 -15.24 2.71 -5.87
CA ARG A 149 -13.90 2.64 -5.31
C ARG A 149 -13.37 1.21 -5.20
N LYS A 150 -12.09 1.03 -5.53
CA LYS A 150 -11.34 -0.22 -5.42
C LYS A 150 -10.11 -0.03 -4.53
N ASP A 151 -10.26 -0.33 -3.25
CA ASP A 151 -9.15 -0.25 -2.31
C ASP A 151 -8.14 -1.38 -2.54
N GLY A 152 -6.88 -1.10 -2.27
CA GLY A 152 -5.75 -2.00 -2.51
C GLY A 152 -5.24 -1.99 -3.96
N TRP A 153 -6.00 -1.45 -4.90
CA TRP A 153 -5.56 -1.32 -6.29
C TRP A 153 -4.61 -0.13 -6.44
N PRO A 154 -3.44 -0.31 -7.06
CA PRO A 154 -2.50 0.78 -7.25
C PRO A 154 -3.07 1.83 -8.20
N ASN A 155 -3.01 3.10 -7.82
CA ASN A 155 -3.41 4.19 -8.70
C ASN A 155 -2.28 4.48 -9.70
N ARG A 156 -2.33 3.82 -10.85
CA ARG A 156 -1.31 3.94 -11.92
C ARG A 156 -1.37 5.24 -12.71
N ASP A 157 -2.49 5.97 -12.61
CA ASP A 157 -2.66 7.27 -13.26
C ASP A 157 -2.12 8.42 -12.41
N LEU A 158 -1.92 8.18 -11.10
CA LEU A 158 -1.53 9.21 -10.15
C LEU A 158 -0.13 9.73 -10.42
N ASN A 159 0.00 10.98 -10.79
CA ASN A 159 1.28 11.67 -10.95
C ASN A 159 1.64 12.43 -9.66
N VAL A 160 2.11 11.69 -8.67
CA VAL A 160 2.47 12.23 -7.34
C VAL A 160 3.50 13.34 -7.47
N GLY A 161 4.47 13.17 -8.37
CA GLY A 161 5.52 14.16 -8.59
C GLY A 161 4.96 15.49 -9.10
N GLU A 162 4.08 15.45 -10.11
CA GLU A 162 3.45 16.65 -10.65
C GLU A 162 2.59 17.36 -9.60
N ILE A 163 1.83 16.59 -8.79
CA ILE A 163 1.02 17.15 -7.70
C ILE A 163 1.89 17.88 -6.68
N ILE A 164 3.00 17.28 -6.23
CA ILE A 164 3.93 17.91 -5.29
C ILE A 164 4.58 19.15 -5.93
N ALA A 165 4.93 19.09 -7.21
CA ALA A 165 5.55 20.19 -7.93
C ALA A 165 4.65 21.43 -8.12
N LEU A 166 3.33 21.30 -7.92
CA LEU A 166 2.40 22.45 -7.90
C LEU A 166 2.69 23.40 -6.73
N SER A 167 3.27 22.92 -5.63
CA SER A 167 3.55 23.73 -4.45
C SER A 167 4.37 24.98 -4.79
N PRO A 168 3.94 26.19 -4.42
CA PRO A 168 4.72 27.40 -4.58
C PRO A 168 5.98 27.44 -3.71
N ALA A 169 6.00 26.67 -2.62
CA ALA A 169 7.10 26.62 -1.65
C ALA A 169 8.33 25.84 -2.16
N LEU A 170 8.17 25.01 -3.21
CA LEU A 170 9.28 24.21 -3.72
C LEU A 170 10.18 24.98 -4.68
N PRO A 171 11.52 24.86 -4.55
CA PRO A 171 12.47 25.43 -5.51
C PRO A 171 12.41 24.71 -6.86
N ALA A 172 12.81 25.39 -7.91
CA ALA A 172 12.67 24.94 -9.30
C ALA A 172 13.41 23.63 -9.59
N ASP A 173 14.59 23.42 -9.00
CA ASP A 173 15.38 22.20 -9.15
C ASP A 173 14.65 20.97 -8.55
N LYS A 174 14.00 21.12 -7.41
CA LYS A 174 13.18 20.06 -6.82
C LYS A 174 11.93 19.77 -7.65
N LYS A 175 11.24 20.82 -8.13
CA LYS A 175 10.10 20.65 -9.05
C LYS A 175 10.48 19.88 -10.30
N ALA A 176 11.65 20.14 -10.87
CA ALA A 176 12.14 19.43 -12.07
C ALA A 176 12.31 17.92 -11.79
N VAL A 177 12.84 17.54 -10.63
CA VAL A 177 12.97 16.12 -10.25
C VAL A 177 11.60 15.48 -10.05
N TYR A 178 10.69 16.09 -9.29
CA TYR A 178 9.36 15.59 -9.08
C TYR A 178 8.58 15.38 -10.39
N ASN A 179 8.64 16.35 -11.30
CA ASN A 179 8.00 16.27 -12.62
C ASN A 179 8.60 15.19 -13.54
N SER A 180 9.80 14.70 -13.26
CA SER A 180 10.44 13.65 -14.06
C SER A 180 9.93 12.23 -13.76
N TRP A 181 9.18 12.03 -12.66
CA TRP A 181 8.76 10.68 -12.25
C TRP A 181 7.65 10.10 -13.13
N GLY A 182 6.65 10.91 -13.47
CA GLY A 182 5.49 10.50 -14.26
C GLY A 182 4.44 9.71 -13.47
N PRO A 183 3.33 9.34 -14.15
CA PRO A 183 2.20 8.70 -13.51
C PRO A 183 2.52 7.28 -13.01
N GLY A 184 1.93 6.92 -11.87
CA GLY A 184 2.10 5.63 -11.23
C GLY A 184 3.46 5.39 -10.58
N MET A 185 4.30 6.43 -10.50
CA MET A 185 5.67 6.36 -9.99
C MET A 185 5.85 7.24 -8.76
N TYR A 186 6.65 6.77 -7.81
CA TYR A 186 7.03 7.52 -6.62
C TYR A 186 8.39 7.09 -6.07
N ASP A 187 9.23 8.03 -5.68
CA ASP A 187 10.48 7.71 -4.97
C ASP A 187 10.32 7.93 -3.46
N PRO A 188 10.18 6.88 -2.67
CA PRO A 188 9.93 7.00 -1.23
C PRO A 188 11.18 7.36 -0.42
N ARG A 189 12.31 7.69 -1.06
CA ARG A 189 13.57 8.06 -0.39
C ARG A 189 14.14 9.38 -0.84
N PHE A 190 13.57 9.98 -1.89
CA PHE A 190 14.11 11.22 -2.47
C PHE A 190 14.18 12.36 -1.45
N ASN A 191 13.19 12.52 -0.60
CA ASN A 191 13.18 13.55 0.45
C ASN A 191 14.18 13.28 1.60
N LEU A 192 14.74 12.07 1.70
CA LEU A 192 15.69 11.70 2.74
C LEU A 192 17.15 11.77 2.26
N ASP A 193 17.44 11.31 1.02
CA ASP A 193 18.81 11.18 0.51
C ASP A 193 19.10 12.02 -0.75
N GLY A 194 18.07 12.67 -1.30
CA GLY A 194 18.22 13.54 -2.49
C GLY A 194 18.45 12.82 -3.81
N LYS A 195 18.43 11.48 -3.83
CA LYS A 195 18.60 10.67 -5.03
C LYS A 195 17.25 10.31 -5.63
N SER A 196 17.15 10.30 -6.95
CA SER A 196 15.91 10.01 -7.66
C SER A 196 15.99 8.67 -8.40
N THR A 197 15.30 7.67 -7.88
CA THR A 197 15.08 6.35 -8.50
C THR A 197 13.65 5.89 -8.21
N PRO A 198 12.65 6.50 -8.89
CA PRO A 198 11.25 6.27 -8.59
C PRO A 198 10.84 4.81 -8.83
N LEU A 199 9.93 4.34 -7.99
CA LEU A 199 9.36 3.01 -8.04
C LEU A 199 7.93 3.06 -8.55
N VAL A 200 7.53 1.99 -9.18
CA VAL A 200 6.12 1.75 -9.48
C VAL A 200 5.32 1.59 -8.19
N ILE A 201 4.22 2.32 -8.04
CA ILE A 201 3.31 2.17 -6.88
C ILE A 201 2.78 0.73 -6.87
N PRO A 202 3.06 -0.09 -5.84
CA PRO A 202 2.66 -1.49 -5.80
C PRO A 202 1.19 -1.66 -5.42
N PRO A 203 0.56 -2.81 -5.76
CA PRO A 203 -0.73 -3.17 -5.19
C PRO A 203 -0.63 -3.40 -3.68
N ALA A 204 -1.72 -3.13 -2.96
CA ALA A 204 -1.88 -3.36 -1.53
C ALA A 204 -3.01 -4.38 -1.24
N TYR A 205 -3.29 -5.30 -2.16
CA TYR A 205 -4.20 -6.43 -2.02
C TYR A 205 -3.43 -7.77 -2.02
N GLY A 206 -4.06 -8.84 -1.53
CA GLY A 206 -3.49 -10.18 -1.55
C GLY A 206 -2.23 -10.30 -0.68
N LEU A 207 -2.19 -9.63 0.47
CA LEU A 207 -0.99 -9.54 1.32
C LEU A 207 -1.00 -10.51 2.52
N ALA A 208 -2.12 -11.17 2.83
CA ALA A 208 -2.32 -11.91 4.08
C ALA A 208 -1.26 -12.98 4.38
N ASP A 209 -0.72 -13.62 3.35
CA ASP A 209 0.25 -14.71 3.45
C ASP A 209 1.68 -14.29 3.01
N VAL A 210 1.91 -12.99 2.80
CA VAL A 210 3.22 -12.42 2.45
C VAL A 210 3.88 -11.86 3.71
N LYS A 211 5.12 -12.25 3.97
CA LYS A 211 5.85 -11.86 5.19
C LYS A 211 6.39 -10.43 5.11
N ASN A 212 6.97 -10.06 3.98
CA ASN A 212 7.51 -8.73 3.72
C ASN A 212 6.98 -8.22 2.38
N GLU A 213 6.26 -7.10 2.39
CA GLU A 213 5.44 -6.69 1.24
C GLU A 213 6.10 -5.68 0.31
N THR A 214 7.30 -5.18 0.62
CA THR A 214 8.01 -4.23 -0.23
C THR A 214 8.96 -4.91 -1.21
N TYR A 215 9.36 -4.21 -2.28
CA TYR A 215 10.31 -4.72 -3.28
C TYR A 215 11.64 -5.19 -2.68
N THR A 216 12.08 -4.57 -1.59
CA THR A 216 13.36 -4.83 -0.92
C THR A 216 13.21 -5.55 0.42
N ALA A 217 12.00 -5.99 0.76
CA ALA A 217 11.69 -6.83 1.93
C ALA A 217 12.25 -6.28 3.27
N GLU A 218 12.27 -4.98 3.47
CA GLU A 218 12.86 -4.36 4.67
C GLU A 218 12.04 -4.62 5.94
N GLY A 219 10.79 -5.01 5.80
CA GLY A 219 9.88 -5.35 6.89
C GLY A 219 8.49 -5.74 6.43
N PRO A 220 7.60 -6.11 7.36
CA PRO A 220 6.19 -6.37 7.07
C PRO A 220 5.44 -5.09 6.71
N ILE A 221 4.19 -5.22 6.24
CA ILE A 221 3.38 -4.07 5.82
C ILE A 221 3.28 -2.97 6.90
N SER A 222 3.20 -3.34 8.18
CA SER A 222 3.16 -2.36 9.27
C SER A 222 4.43 -1.52 9.38
N TYR A 223 5.60 -2.11 9.11
CA TYR A 223 6.86 -1.36 9.04
C TYR A 223 6.79 -0.32 7.91
N TRP A 224 6.33 -0.74 6.73
CA TRP A 224 6.24 0.16 5.59
C TRP A 224 5.16 1.22 5.76
N ASN A 225 4.02 0.87 6.34
CA ASN A 225 2.98 1.83 6.68
C ASN A 225 3.49 2.92 7.63
N ALA A 226 4.24 2.53 8.67
CA ALA A 226 4.85 3.50 9.60
C ALA A 226 5.87 4.38 8.87
N TYR A 227 6.75 3.77 8.05
CA TYR A 227 7.73 4.50 7.26
C TYR A 227 7.05 5.54 6.37
N VAL A 228 6.07 5.15 5.56
CA VAL A 228 5.38 6.06 4.63
C VAL A 228 4.59 7.13 5.38
N ALA A 229 3.83 6.74 6.41
CA ALA A 229 3.03 7.71 7.18
C ALA A 229 3.89 8.81 7.79
N VAL A 230 5.05 8.45 8.39
CA VAL A 230 5.91 9.42 9.08
C VAL A 230 6.83 10.16 8.11
N THR A 231 7.49 9.45 7.17
CA THR A 231 8.56 10.05 6.37
C THR A 231 8.09 10.61 5.02
N GLN A 232 6.98 10.10 4.46
CA GLN A 232 6.51 10.47 3.12
C GLN A 232 5.22 11.29 3.15
N MET A 233 4.26 10.89 3.98
CA MET A 233 3.04 11.67 4.18
C MET A 233 3.26 12.84 5.14
N HIS A 234 4.37 12.83 5.91
CA HIS A 234 4.68 13.79 6.97
C HIS A 234 3.66 13.78 8.11
N GLY A 235 3.12 12.60 8.42
CA GLY A 235 2.27 12.39 9.59
C GLY A 235 3.05 12.47 10.90
N HIS A 236 2.34 12.83 11.97
CA HIS A 236 2.89 12.98 13.31
C HIS A 236 2.97 11.61 14.01
N GLY A 237 4.15 11.03 14.11
CA GLY A 237 4.33 9.69 14.67
C GLY A 237 5.78 9.26 14.78
N ASN A 238 5.97 7.99 15.13
CA ASN A 238 7.29 7.42 15.34
C ASN A 238 7.68 6.47 14.20
N PHE A 239 8.91 6.65 13.69
CA PHE A 239 9.55 5.65 12.84
C PHE A 239 11.05 5.62 13.10
N THR A 240 11.59 4.44 13.40
CA THR A 240 13.01 4.24 13.66
C THR A 240 13.54 3.03 12.89
N ASP A 241 14.65 3.21 12.16
CA ASP A 241 15.41 2.12 11.55
C ASP A 241 16.90 2.47 11.55
N SER A 242 17.66 1.84 12.44
CA SER A 242 19.09 2.06 12.56
C SER A 242 19.88 1.65 11.32
N ARG A 243 19.37 0.70 10.52
CA ARG A 243 20.00 0.27 9.25
C ARG A 243 20.00 1.39 8.22
N LEU A 244 19.05 2.33 8.33
CA LEU A 244 18.86 3.48 7.45
C LEU A 244 19.30 4.79 8.10
N GLY A 245 19.70 4.77 9.37
CA GLY A 245 20.03 5.98 10.14
C GLY A 245 18.82 6.86 10.43
N ILE A 246 17.61 6.30 10.46
CA ILE A 246 16.38 7.04 10.72
C ILE A 246 15.98 6.85 12.19
N ASP A 247 15.77 7.96 12.91
CA ASP A 247 15.21 7.99 14.27
C ASP A 247 14.30 9.19 14.41
N ILE A 248 13.02 9.02 14.07
CA ILE A 248 11.97 10.02 14.17
C ILE A 248 11.05 9.64 15.34
N ARG A 249 10.93 10.53 16.32
CA ARG A 249 10.08 10.35 17.51
C ARG A 249 9.28 11.61 17.77
N GLN A 250 7.98 11.48 17.72
CA GLN A 250 7.04 12.58 17.92
C GLN A 250 5.95 12.17 18.90
N ALA A 251 5.60 13.06 19.84
CA ALA A 251 4.55 12.81 20.82
C ALA A 251 3.41 13.85 20.65
N PRO A 252 2.14 13.40 20.64
CA PRO A 252 1.68 12.01 20.69
C PRO A 252 1.97 11.24 19.39
N ASP A 253 2.22 9.92 19.50
CA ASP A 253 2.32 9.05 18.29
C ASP A 253 0.93 8.80 17.70
N MET A 254 0.62 9.42 16.58
CA MET A 254 -0.65 9.26 15.88
C MET A 254 -0.65 8.09 14.89
N VAL A 255 0.51 7.49 14.61
CA VAL A 255 0.69 6.41 13.62
C VAL A 255 0.65 5.04 14.28
N GLY A 256 1.55 4.80 15.25
CA GLY A 256 1.76 3.47 15.85
C GLY A 256 0.49 2.78 16.33
N PRO A 257 -0.41 3.44 17.08
CA PRO A 257 -1.65 2.83 17.57
C PRO A 257 -2.62 2.36 16.49
N LYS A 258 -2.53 2.90 15.26
CA LYS A 258 -3.45 2.59 14.15
C LYS A 258 -2.94 1.48 13.23
N LEU A 259 -1.67 1.11 13.32
CA LEU A 259 -1.05 0.11 12.44
C LEU A 259 -1.69 -1.29 12.53
N PRO A 260 -2.10 -1.82 13.70
CA PRO A 260 -2.74 -3.12 13.78
C PRO A 260 -4.05 -3.21 12.98
N ALA A 261 -4.93 -2.21 13.11
CA ALA A 261 -6.19 -2.13 12.38
C ALA A 261 -5.94 -1.96 10.87
N LEU A 262 -5.03 -1.04 10.50
CA LEU A 262 -4.63 -0.84 9.11
C LEU A 262 -4.12 -2.13 8.46
N ARG A 263 -3.26 -2.88 9.15
CA ARG A 263 -2.79 -4.19 8.69
C ARG A 263 -3.93 -5.18 8.52
N ALA A 264 -4.86 -5.27 9.50
CA ALA A 264 -6.00 -6.17 9.42
C ALA A 264 -6.84 -5.89 8.17
N TYR A 265 -7.08 -4.63 7.85
CA TYR A 265 -7.77 -4.23 6.63
C TYR A 265 -7.01 -4.61 5.36
N GLN A 266 -5.73 -4.25 5.24
CA GLN A 266 -4.93 -4.57 4.06
C GLN A 266 -4.83 -6.08 3.81
N HIS A 267 -4.72 -6.89 4.88
CA HIS A 267 -4.72 -8.35 4.79
C HIS A 267 -6.10 -8.94 4.43
N SER A 268 -7.19 -8.20 4.62
CA SER A 268 -8.54 -8.62 4.22
C SER A 268 -8.84 -8.38 2.74
N LEU A 269 -8.03 -7.58 2.04
CA LEU A 269 -8.23 -7.25 0.63
C LEU A 269 -7.83 -8.43 -0.27
N PRO A 270 -8.79 -9.04 -0.99
CA PRO A 270 -8.49 -10.19 -1.83
C PRO A 270 -7.76 -9.80 -3.12
N THR A 271 -6.96 -10.71 -3.64
CA THR A 271 -6.42 -10.59 -5.00
C THR A 271 -7.57 -10.62 -6.02
N PRO A 272 -7.73 -9.62 -6.90
CA PRO A 272 -8.75 -9.66 -7.93
C PRO A 272 -8.44 -10.76 -8.96
N PRO A 273 -9.44 -11.59 -9.33
CA PRO A 273 -9.26 -12.59 -10.35
C PRO A 273 -9.09 -11.94 -11.73
N PRO A 274 -8.44 -12.62 -12.68
CA PRO A 274 -8.37 -12.14 -14.06
C PRO A 274 -9.79 -12.08 -14.67
N PRO A 275 -10.08 -11.09 -15.52
CA PRO A 275 -11.36 -11.02 -16.21
C PRO A 275 -11.64 -12.24 -17.07
N ASP A 276 -12.90 -12.64 -17.19
CA ASP A 276 -13.31 -13.75 -18.04
C ASP A 276 -12.83 -13.55 -19.50
N GLY A 277 -12.20 -14.58 -20.06
CA GLY A 277 -11.70 -14.54 -21.42
C GLY A 277 -10.45 -13.65 -21.65
N SER A 278 -9.80 -13.15 -20.60
CA SER A 278 -8.61 -12.29 -20.71
C SER A 278 -7.33 -13.06 -21.07
N PHE A 279 -7.34 -14.39 -21.06
CA PHE A 279 -6.23 -15.24 -21.42
C PHE A 279 -6.68 -16.55 -22.10
N ASP A 280 -5.80 -17.17 -22.87
CA ASP A 280 -6.01 -18.51 -23.46
C ASP A 280 -5.67 -19.59 -22.42
N ALA A 281 -6.69 -20.30 -21.94
CA ALA A 281 -6.52 -21.34 -20.91
C ALA A 281 -5.64 -22.52 -21.36
N ALA A 282 -5.70 -22.91 -22.65
CA ALA A 282 -4.87 -24.01 -23.18
C ALA A 282 -3.40 -23.57 -23.29
N ALA A 283 -3.15 -22.36 -23.75
CA ALA A 283 -1.80 -21.77 -23.76
C ALA A 283 -1.27 -21.57 -22.34
N ALA A 284 -2.10 -21.09 -21.42
CA ALA A 284 -1.72 -20.93 -20.00
C ALA A 284 -1.33 -22.27 -19.35
N ALA A 285 -2.04 -23.36 -19.66
CA ALA A 285 -1.67 -24.69 -19.17
C ALA A 285 -0.29 -25.15 -19.69
N ARG A 286 0.04 -24.88 -20.96
CA ARG A 286 1.40 -25.13 -21.50
C ARG A 286 2.44 -24.21 -20.87
N GLY A 287 2.10 -22.93 -20.68
CA GLY A 287 2.94 -21.91 -20.04
C GLY A 287 3.28 -22.26 -18.60
N ARG A 288 2.35 -22.90 -17.86
CA ARG A 288 2.62 -23.42 -16.53
C ARG A 288 3.80 -24.39 -16.50
N ALA A 289 3.90 -25.29 -17.46
CA ALA A 289 5.03 -26.23 -17.52
C ALA A 289 6.38 -25.50 -17.73
N VAL A 290 6.39 -24.40 -18.49
CA VAL A 290 7.57 -23.54 -18.64
C VAL A 290 7.88 -22.84 -17.31
N PHE A 291 6.85 -22.30 -16.66
CA PHE A 291 6.99 -21.62 -15.37
C PHE A 291 7.53 -22.56 -14.27
N ASP A 292 6.97 -23.75 -14.15
CA ASP A 292 7.38 -24.74 -13.15
C ASP A 292 8.84 -25.16 -13.32
N ARG A 293 9.34 -25.20 -14.55
CA ARG A 293 10.74 -25.53 -14.87
C ARG A 293 11.70 -24.37 -14.57
N ASP A 294 11.36 -23.14 -14.97
CA ASP A 294 12.31 -22.03 -15.08
C ASP A 294 12.12 -20.92 -14.03
N CYS A 295 10.93 -20.81 -13.41
CA CYS A 295 10.55 -19.70 -12.55
C CYS A 295 10.16 -20.11 -11.12
N ALA A 296 9.61 -21.33 -10.94
CA ALA A 296 9.08 -21.77 -9.65
C ALA A 296 10.14 -21.96 -8.56
N SER A 297 11.43 -21.96 -8.90
CA SER A 297 12.51 -22.00 -7.90
C SER A 297 12.57 -20.74 -7.00
N CYS A 298 12.13 -19.60 -7.52
CA CYS A 298 12.02 -18.33 -6.78
C CYS A 298 10.55 -18.00 -6.45
N HIS A 299 9.63 -18.21 -7.42
CA HIS A 299 8.20 -18.01 -7.21
C HIS A 299 7.54 -19.27 -6.64
N VAL A 300 7.87 -19.60 -5.38
CA VAL A 300 7.52 -20.88 -4.76
C VAL A 300 6.09 -20.89 -4.19
N GLY A 301 5.44 -22.05 -4.29
CA GLY A 301 4.17 -22.36 -3.66
C GLY A 301 3.02 -21.46 -4.10
N THR A 302 1.98 -21.39 -3.28
CA THR A 302 0.77 -20.58 -3.53
C THR A 302 1.00 -19.08 -3.30
N THR A 303 2.03 -18.70 -2.52
CA THR A 303 2.40 -17.30 -2.29
C THR A 303 3.18 -16.72 -3.45
N GLY A 304 3.81 -17.55 -4.28
CA GLY A 304 4.63 -17.11 -5.41
C GLY A 304 5.89 -16.35 -5.02
N THR A 305 6.44 -16.60 -3.81
CA THR A 305 7.65 -15.95 -3.32
C THR A 305 8.46 -16.85 -2.37
N ASP A 306 9.76 -16.87 -2.52
CA ASP A 306 10.72 -17.50 -1.60
C ASP A 306 11.10 -16.58 -0.42
N ASN A 307 10.69 -15.32 -0.46
CA ASN A 307 11.00 -14.37 0.62
C ASN A 307 10.28 -14.68 1.94
N ASN A 308 9.22 -15.47 1.93
CA ASN A 308 8.63 -15.98 3.17
C ASN A 308 9.61 -16.85 3.97
N ALA A 309 10.59 -17.49 3.29
CA ALA A 309 11.73 -18.15 3.91
C ALA A 309 12.92 -17.22 4.19
N GLY A 310 12.82 -15.94 3.82
CA GLY A 310 13.85 -14.92 4.01
C GLY A 310 14.82 -14.75 2.85
N THR A 311 14.58 -15.39 1.71
CA THR A 311 15.45 -15.28 0.52
C THR A 311 15.38 -13.88 -0.09
N LEU A 312 16.54 -13.36 -0.46
CA LEU A 312 16.71 -12.11 -1.19
C LEU A 312 17.66 -12.35 -2.37
N HIS A 313 17.42 -11.64 -3.47
CA HIS A 313 18.19 -11.74 -4.69
C HIS A 313 18.96 -10.46 -4.96
N GLN A 314 20.26 -10.60 -5.27
CA GLN A 314 21.04 -9.47 -5.74
C GLN A 314 20.52 -9.03 -7.13
N PRO A 315 20.51 -7.72 -7.43
CA PRO A 315 20.01 -7.23 -8.72
C PRO A 315 20.64 -7.94 -9.93
N ALA A 316 21.94 -8.27 -9.87
CA ALA A 316 22.63 -8.97 -10.94
C ALA A 316 22.14 -10.39 -11.21
N GLU A 317 21.57 -11.09 -10.19
CA GLU A 317 21.04 -12.46 -10.35
C GLU A 317 19.83 -12.51 -11.28
N THR A 318 19.08 -11.43 -11.33
CA THR A 318 17.84 -11.31 -12.08
C THR A 318 17.91 -10.30 -13.21
N GLY A 319 19.08 -9.63 -13.39
CA GLY A 319 19.28 -8.58 -14.37
C GLY A 319 18.54 -7.27 -14.07
N MET A 320 18.11 -7.06 -12.82
CA MET A 320 17.40 -5.87 -12.39
C MET A 320 18.35 -4.68 -12.17
N ASN A 321 17.81 -3.45 -12.36
CA ASN A 321 18.51 -2.23 -11.95
C ASN A 321 18.70 -2.25 -10.41
N GLY A 322 19.92 -2.03 -9.95
CA GLY A 322 20.29 -2.06 -8.54
C GLY A 322 20.32 -0.70 -7.85
N GLU A 323 20.06 0.40 -8.54
CA GLU A 323 20.21 1.76 -7.99
C GLU A 323 19.31 1.99 -6.77
N TYR A 324 18.03 1.57 -6.86
CA TYR A 324 17.14 1.69 -5.71
C TYR A 324 17.56 0.74 -4.58
N ALA A 325 17.87 -0.53 -4.88
CA ALA A 325 18.28 -1.49 -3.87
C ALA A 325 19.49 -0.99 -3.06
N ALA A 326 20.48 -0.37 -3.72
CA ALA A 326 21.67 0.20 -3.08
C ALA A 326 21.36 1.26 -1.99
N ARG A 327 20.18 1.89 -2.05
CA ARG A 327 19.70 2.90 -1.09
C ARG A 327 18.89 2.29 0.07
N THR A 328 18.72 0.99 0.11
CA THR A 328 17.86 0.28 1.06
C THR A 328 18.66 -0.51 2.10
N ALA A 329 18.01 -0.90 3.19
CA ALA A 329 18.68 -1.64 4.26
C ALA A 329 19.21 -3.00 3.81
N ASN A 330 18.46 -3.68 2.94
CA ASN A 330 18.80 -5.04 2.48
C ASN A 330 19.70 -5.07 1.22
N LYS A 331 19.78 -3.97 0.47
CA LYS A 331 20.56 -3.83 -0.78
C LYS A 331 20.28 -4.92 -1.82
N ALA A 332 19.10 -5.52 -1.75
CA ALA A 332 18.66 -6.64 -2.59
C ALA A 332 17.15 -6.58 -2.79
N TYR A 333 16.63 -7.35 -3.73
CA TYR A 333 15.20 -7.47 -4.00
C TYR A 333 14.66 -8.80 -3.50
N ARG A 334 13.38 -8.81 -3.10
CA ARG A 334 12.63 -10.03 -2.90
C ARG A 334 12.04 -10.54 -4.22
N THR A 335 11.72 -11.81 -4.28
CA THR A 335 10.81 -12.34 -5.30
C THR A 335 9.41 -11.80 -5.04
N THR A 336 8.84 -11.07 -6.00
CA THR A 336 7.49 -10.49 -5.89
C THR A 336 6.44 -11.57 -6.14
N PRO A 337 5.42 -11.73 -5.27
CA PRO A 337 4.28 -12.59 -5.52
C PRO A 337 3.61 -12.27 -6.87
N LEU A 338 3.23 -13.31 -7.62
CA LEU A 338 2.57 -13.16 -8.91
C LEU A 338 1.05 -13.16 -8.69
N ARG A 339 0.47 -11.97 -8.49
CA ARG A 339 -0.96 -11.81 -8.16
C ARG A 339 -1.58 -10.71 -8.99
N ALA A 340 -2.66 -11.02 -9.66
CA ALA A 340 -3.40 -10.09 -10.53
C ALA A 340 -2.50 -9.34 -11.51
N LEU A 341 -1.56 -10.03 -12.13
CA LEU A 341 -0.57 -9.41 -13.04
C LEU A 341 -1.24 -8.70 -14.22
N TRP A 342 -2.41 -9.15 -14.64
CA TRP A 342 -3.22 -8.53 -15.69
C TRP A 342 -3.58 -7.06 -15.40
N GLN A 343 -3.64 -6.70 -14.10
CA GLN A 343 -4.21 -5.43 -13.64
C GLN A 343 -3.16 -4.31 -13.53
N HIS A 344 -1.86 -4.62 -13.30
CA HIS A 344 -0.92 -3.59 -12.84
C HIS A 344 0.37 -3.43 -13.68
N PRO A 345 0.31 -3.34 -15.03
CA PRO A 345 1.44 -2.82 -15.77
C PRO A 345 1.72 -1.35 -15.37
N PRO A 346 2.96 -0.84 -15.49
CA PRO A 346 4.17 -1.54 -15.91
C PRO A 346 4.74 -2.44 -14.80
N TYR A 347 5.60 -3.38 -15.20
CA TYR A 347 6.19 -4.37 -14.31
C TYR A 347 7.63 -4.00 -13.92
N PHE A 348 8.17 -4.77 -12.98
CA PHE A 348 9.38 -4.54 -12.21
C PHE A 348 9.23 -3.33 -11.27
N HIS A 349 10.19 -3.18 -10.37
CA HIS A 349 10.16 -2.10 -9.38
C HIS A 349 10.25 -0.71 -10.03
N ASP A 350 10.93 -0.59 -11.17
CA ASP A 350 11.18 0.65 -11.92
C ASP A 350 10.25 0.86 -13.13
N GLY A 351 9.32 -0.08 -13.38
CA GLY A 351 8.41 -0.02 -14.52
C GLY A 351 9.07 -0.19 -15.89
N SER A 352 10.28 -0.74 -15.94
CA SER A 352 11.05 -0.90 -17.18
C SER A 352 10.40 -1.90 -18.16
N ALA A 353 9.60 -2.86 -17.69
CA ALA A 353 8.84 -3.76 -18.54
C ALA A 353 7.38 -3.29 -18.69
N LYS A 354 7.00 -2.85 -19.87
CA LYS A 354 5.65 -2.31 -20.13
C LYS A 354 4.59 -3.39 -20.31
N THR A 355 4.99 -4.64 -20.61
CA THR A 355 4.09 -5.76 -20.87
C THR A 355 4.64 -7.05 -20.25
N LEU A 356 3.77 -8.05 -20.04
CA LEU A 356 4.21 -9.38 -19.60
C LEU A 356 5.16 -10.04 -20.62
N ALA A 357 5.00 -9.78 -21.92
CA ALA A 357 5.95 -10.25 -22.92
C ALA A 357 7.35 -9.64 -22.72
N ALA A 358 7.42 -8.36 -22.33
CA ALA A 358 8.70 -7.72 -21.99
C ALA A 358 9.33 -8.34 -20.73
N VAL A 359 8.51 -8.72 -19.73
CA VAL A 359 8.96 -9.45 -18.53
C VAL A 359 9.57 -10.80 -18.91
N VAL A 360 8.85 -11.60 -19.70
CA VAL A 360 9.32 -12.92 -20.16
C VAL A 360 10.62 -12.78 -20.96
N GLY A 361 10.66 -11.84 -21.91
CA GLY A 361 11.87 -11.59 -22.71
C GLY A 361 13.07 -11.06 -21.89
N HIS A 362 12.81 -10.32 -20.80
CA HIS A 362 13.87 -9.92 -19.88
C HIS A 362 14.50 -11.13 -19.19
N TYR A 363 13.69 -12.00 -18.57
CA TYR A 363 14.20 -13.19 -17.88
C TYR A 363 14.81 -14.22 -18.83
N ASP A 364 14.26 -14.36 -20.05
CA ASP A 364 14.85 -15.24 -21.07
C ASP A 364 16.31 -14.83 -21.37
N ARG A 365 16.55 -13.54 -21.54
CA ARG A 365 17.92 -13.00 -21.76
C ARG A 365 18.79 -13.07 -20.49
N ALA A 366 18.27 -12.57 -19.36
CA ALA A 366 19.07 -12.42 -18.14
C ALA A 366 19.47 -13.78 -17.55
N ARG A 367 18.59 -14.79 -17.68
CA ARG A 367 18.81 -16.16 -17.16
C ARG A 367 19.21 -17.16 -18.23
N GLN A 368 19.35 -16.74 -19.49
CA GLN A 368 19.73 -17.56 -20.65
C GLN A 368 18.83 -18.81 -20.81
N LEU A 369 17.50 -18.63 -20.64
CA LEU A 369 16.53 -19.74 -20.63
C LEU A 369 16.35 -20.40 -21.99
N LYS A 370 16.67 -19.68 -23.08
CA LYS A 370 16.56 -20.15 -24.47
C LYS A 370 15.14 -20.62 -24.82
N LEU A 371 14.13 -19.85 -24.40
CA LEU A 371 12.74 -20.15 -24.69
C LEU A 371 12.44 -19.99 -26.17
N THR A 372 11.70 -20.96 -26.75
CA THR A 372 11.12 -20.75 -28.07
C THR A 372 10.05 -19.66 -28.04
N GLU A 373 9.75 -19.07 -29.19
CA GLU A 373 8.68 -18.06 -29.28
C GLU A 373 7.32 -18.59 -28.77
N GLN A 374 7.03 -19.89 -29.03
CA GLN A 374 5.80 -20.50 -28.53
C GLN A 374 5.81 -20.61 -27.01
N GLN A 375 6.91 -21.00 -26.39
CA GLN A 375 7.05 -21.06 -24.94
C GLN A 375 6.92 -19.67 -24.30
N GLN A 376 7.48 -18.63 -24.92
CA GLN A 376 7.32 -17.25 -24.45
C GLN A 376 5.84 -16.82 -24.50
N ARG A 377 5.13 -17.08 -25.59
CA ARG A 377 3.68 -16.79 -25.71
C ARG A 377 2.86 -17.56 -24.68
N ASP A 378 3.09 -18.85 -24.54
CA ASP A 378 2.37 -19.68 -23.58
C ASP A 378 2.62 -19.22 -22.12
N LEU A 379 3.87 -18.85 -21.78
CA LEU A 379 4.21 -18.32 -20.47
C LEU A 379 3.51 -16.97 -20.18
N VAL A 380 3.37 -16.11 -21.18
CA VAL A 380 2.61 -14.85 -21.04
C VAL A 380 1.14 -15.14 -20.71
N GLU A 381 0.50 -16.12 -21.37
CA GLU A 381 -0.88 -16.50 -21.06
C GLU A 381 -1.01 -17.08 -19.64
N TYR A 382 -0.02 -17.87 -19.20
CA TYR A 382 0.01 -18.31 -17.80
C TYR A 382 0.13 -17.14 -16.82
N LEU A 383 1.01 -16.18 -17.08
CA LEU A 383 1.16 -15.01 -16.21
C LEU A 383 -0.10 -14.12 -16.16
N LYS A 384 -0.86 -14.02 -17.25
CA LYS A 384 -2.16 -13.33 -17.25
C LYS A 384 -3.20 -14.03 -16.38
N SER A 385 -3.07 -15.33 -16.17
CA SER A 385 -3.99 -16.13 -15.35
C SER A 385 -3.71 -16.02 -13.83
N GLN A 386 -2.60 -15.36 -13.44
CA GLN A 386 -2.17 -15.25 -12.03
C GLN A 386 -2.75 -14.06 -11.29
#